data_bd3a116e07294f98e440192e5b1c77a5
#
_entry.id   bd3a116e07294f98e440192e5b1c77a5
#
_cell.length_a   1.000
_cell.length_b   1.000
_cell.length_c   1.000
_cell.angle_alpha   90.00
_cell.angle_beta   90.00
_cell.angle_gamma   90.00
#
_symmetry.space_group_name_H-M   'P 1'
#
loop_
_entity.id
_entity.type
_entity.pdbx_description
1 polymer ?
#
loop_
_entity_poly.entity_id
_entity_poly.type
_entity_poly.pdbx_seq_one_letter_code
_entity_poly.pdbx_strand_id
1 'polypeptide(L)'
;MAGQDAILGFSFSGDTVQVVEIVYGEPRSTIHAMDEFANVFSNKDYSNQDVENFSTSISRFMKAFGVKSREASVALDSGTLFMNTIPMDTDLSQSEVNEHINWELTQFFPEQSPRSFINDIHVLNESAQENIREVLTVSVLRAQADAIQKALSRIGISLNIVDVDHFSAETALRVNYPDTTTKYLGLVGVKRNRLDVSLLRKGVLESYSYYAVESNQDIVERIGILSREIKGIYSIVAYGPHLEKDLLAQIRRGSSMLVEALNPLRHVEVSETLNLAENLTVPSYRFASAVGVALRRD
;
A
#
# COMPACT_ATOMS: atom_id res chain seq x y z
N MET A 1 10.46 31.94 8.10
CA MET A 1 10.55 30.87 7.08
C MET A 1 9.29 30.05 7.24
N ALA A 2 8.43 30.01 6.23
CA ALA A 2 7.31 29.10 6.20
C ALA A 2 7.88 27.68 6.35
N GLY A 3 7.36 26.87 7.27
CA GLY A 3 7.81 25.50 7.42
C GLY A 3 7.63 24.79 6.08
N GLN A 4 8.66 24.10 5.60
CA GLN A 4 8.51 23.24 4.43
C GLN A 4 7.44 22.20 4.77
N ASP A 5 6.46 22.09 3.89
CA ASP A 5 5.39 21.11 4.02
C ASP A 5 6.01 19.71 3.84
N ALA A 6 6.01 18.93 4.91
CA ALA A 6 6.68 17.64 4.96
C ALA A 6 5.82 16.60 5.68
N ILE A 7 5.81 15.37 5.17
CA ILE A 7 5.00 14.28 5.68
C ILE A 7 5.82 13.00 5.86
N LEU A 8 5.47 12.23 6.89
CA LEU A 8 5.93 10.86 7.07
C LEU A 8 4.99 9.88 6.38
N GLY A 9 5.53 9.01 5.55
CA GLY A 9 4.81 7.87 4.98
C GLY A 9 5.28 6.58 5.64
N PHE A 10 4.36 5.83 6.23
CA PHE A 10 4.63 4.51 6.78
C PHE A 10 3.95 3.44 5.94
N SER A 11 4.63 2.34 5.69
CA SER A 11 4.03 1.15 5.10
C SER A 11 4.28 -0.06 5.99
N PHE A 12 3.21 -0.68 6.45
CA PHE A 12 3.26 -1.93 7.20
C PHE A 12 3.27 -3.10 6.22
N SER A 13 4.19 -4.04 6.40
CA SER A 13 4.26 -5.23 5.55
C SER A 13 4.83 -6.42 6.32
N GLY A 14 3.97 -7.31 6.75
CA GLY A 14 4.35 -8.45 7.57
C GLY A 14 5.09 -8.03 8.83
N ASP A 15 6.36 -8.43 8.94
CA ASP A 15 7.21 -8.19 10.12
C ASP A 15 7.98 -6.85 10.08
N THR A 16 7.79 -6.04 9.04
CA THR A 16 8.53 -4.79 8.84
C THR A 16 7.62 -3.59 8.62
N VAL A 17 8.12 -2.42 9.00
CA VAL A 17 7.54 -1.11 8.67
C VAL A 17 8.59 -0.33 7.90
N GLN A 18 8.27 0.06 6.68
CA GLN A 18 9.04 1.02 5.90
C GLN A 18 8.58 2.43 6.25
N VAL A 19 9.51 3.35 6.39
CA VAL A 19 9.22 4.77 6.67
C VAL A 19 10.00 5.67 5.73
N VAL A 20 9.34 6.73 5.28
CA VAL A 20 9.96 7.81 4.49
C VAL A 20 9.53 9.16 5.04
N GLU A 21 10.41 10.17 4.99
CA GLU A 21 10.01 11.58 5.08
C GLU A 21 10.09 12.20 3.70
N ILE A 22 8.98 12.75 3.21
CA ILE A 22 8.91 13.51 1.97
C ILE A 22 8.70 14.98 2.31
N VAL A 23 9.58 15.81 1.80
CA VAL A 23 9.45 17.27 1.82
C VAL A 23 8.88 17.68 0.47
N TYR A 24 7.70 18.29 0.49
CA TYR A 24 7.08 18.78 -0.73
C TYR A 24 7.81 20.00 -1.27
N GLY A 25 8.01 20.06 -2.57
CA GLY A 25 8.72 21.14 -3.26
C GLY A 25 8.33 21.27 -4.72
N GLU A 26 8.63 22.43 -5.29
CA GLU A 26 8.49 22.69 -6.71
C GLU A 26 9.90 22.77 -7.33
N PRO A 27 10.17 22.11 -8.45
CA PRO A 27 9.24 21.36 -9.29
C PRO A 27 9.03 19.90 -8.83
N ARG A 28 9.75 19.44 -7.82
CA ARG A 28 9.68 18.03 -7.32
C ARG A 28 9.76 17.98 -5.81
N SER A 29 9.12 16.95 -5.27
CA SER A 29 9.26 16.59 -3.86
C SER A 29 10.59 15.87 -3.64
N THR A 30 11.13 15.97 -2.41
CA THR A 30 12.42 15.39 -2.03
C THR A 30 12.23 14.38 -0.91
N ILE A 31 12.80 13.18 -1.04
CA ILE A 31 12.94 12.25 0.09
C ILE A 31 14.11 12.72 0.94
N HIS A 32 13.80 13.11 2.16
CA HIS A 32 14.78 13.57 3.14
C HIS A 32 15.32 12.42 3.99
N ALA A 33 14.46 11.47 4.37
CA ALA A 33 14.81 10.32 5.18
C ALA A 33 14.05 9.08 4.72
N MET A 34 14.67 7.91 4.86
CA MET A 34 14.03 6.61 4.67
C MET A 34 14.74 5.54 5.50
N ASP A 35 13.96 4.62 6.06
CA ASP A 35 14.47 3.52 6.88
C ASP A 35 13.42 2.39 6.98
N GLU A 36 13.82 1.28 7.59
CA GLU A 36 13.00 0.11 7.81
C GLU A 36 13.22 -0.40 9.24
N PHE A 37 12.15 -0.72 9.97
CA PHE A 37 12.22 -1.27 11.32
C PHE A 37 11.15 -2.35 11.55
N ALA A 38 11.28 -3.09 12.66
CA ALA A 38 10.38 -4.19 12.98
C ALA A 38 8.94 -3.71 13.21
N ASN A 39 7.97 -4.43 12.65
CA ASN A 39 6.54 -4.22 12.89
C ASN A 39 6.13 -4.82 14.23
N VAL A 40 5.95 -4.00 15.23
CA VAL A 40 5.54 -4.41 16.59
C VAL A 40 4.08 -4.84 16.67
N PHE A 41 3.25 -4.51 15.68
CA PHE A 41 1.83 -4.87 15.61
C PHE A 41 1.58 -6.17 14.84
N SER A 42 2.62 -6.91 14.44
CA SER A 42 2.48 -8.14 13.66
C SER A 42 1.69 -9.25 14.39
N ASN A 43 1.71 -9.26 15.73
CA ASN A 43 0.95 -10.17 16.58
C ASN A 43 -0.55 -9.83 16.73
N LYS A 44 -0.98 -8.66 16.23
CA LYS A 44 -2.36 -8.13 16.29
C LYS A 44 -2.95 -7.92 17.69
N ASP A 45 -2.13 -7.86 18.74
CA ASP A 45 -2.61 -7.61 20.11
C ASP A 45 -2.88 -6.13 20.39
N TYR A 46 -2.22 -5.24 19.64
CA TYR A 46 -2.33 -3.77 19.75
C TYR A 46 -2.22 -3.26 21.20
N SER A 47 -1.35 -3.87 21.97
CA SER A 47 -1.16 -3.59 23.38
C SER A 47 -0.58 -2.18 23.62
N ASN A 48 -0.71 -1.67 24.85
CA ASN A 48 -0.05 -0.40 25.23
C ASN A 48 1.48 -0.48 25.08
N GLN A 49 2.07 -1.66 25.26
CA GLN A 49 3.50 -1.89 25.07
C GLN A 49 3.88 -1.79 23.59
N ASP A 50 3.06 -2.33 22.66
CA ASP A 50 3.29 -2.21 21.22
C ASP A 50 3.19 -0.75 20.78
N VAL A 51 2.20 -0.02 21.27
CA VAL A 51 2.05 1.43 21.05
C VAL A 51 3.30 2.19 21.49
N GLU A 52 3.86 1.88 22.66
CA GLU A 52 5.07 2.51 23.18
C GLU A 52 6.31 2.13 22.35
N ASN A 53 6.44 0.84 21.99
CA ASN A 53 7.55 0.34 21.17
C ASN A 53 7.55 1.02 19.80
N PHE A 54 6.37 1.16 19.17
CA PHE A 54 6.24 1.83 17.87
C PHE A 54 6.61 3.32 17.99
N SER A 55 6.08 4.04 19.00
CA SER A 55 6.44 5.44 19.25
C SER A 55 7.95 5.63 19.45
N THR A 56 8.59 4.67 20.14
CA THR A 56 10.04 4.68 20.38
C THR A 56 10.82 4.48 19.09
N SER A 57 10.39 3.55 18.23
CA SER A 57 11.03 3.31 16.93
C SER A 57 10.95 4.54 16.02
N ILE A 58 9.78 5.20 15.94
CA ILE A 58 9.62 6.44 15.19
C ILE A 58 10.50 7.55 15.76
N SER A 59 10.52 7.73 17.09
CA SER A 59 11.34 8.77 17.74
C SER A 59 12.83 8.57 17.46
N ARG A 60 13.29 7.31 17.42
CA ARG A 60 14.67 6.95 17.05
C ARG A 60 14.97 7.32 15.62
N PHE A 61 14.08 6.95 14.67
CA PHE A 61 14.19 7.34 13.27
C PHE A 61 14.25 8.86 13.11
N MET A 62 13.30 9.59 13.70
CA MET A 62 13.27 11.04 13.63
C MET A 62 14.55 11.69 14.14
N LYS A 63 15.10 11.18 15.25
CA LYS A 63 16.36 11.67 15.81
C LYS A 63 17.55 11.36 14.92
N ALA A 64 17.61 10.15 14.36
CA ALA A 64 18.73 9.71 13.52
C ALA A 64 18.85 10.53 12.23
N PHE A 65 17.72 10.89 11.62
CA PHE A 65 17.67 11.60 10.33
C PHE A 65 17.35 13.10 10.45
N GLY A 66 17.13 13.61 11.66
CA GLY A 66 16.76 15.03 11.87
C GLY A 66 15.37 15.38 11.34
N VAL A 67 14.47 14.41 11.27
CA VAL A 67 13.09 14.55 10.79
C VAL A 67 12.31 15.57 11.62
N LYS A 68 11.59 16.46 10.93
CA LYS A 68 10.81 17.54 11.56
C LYS A 68 9.32 17.45 11.30
N SER A 69 8.89 16.57 10.42
CA SER A 69 7.48 16.37 10.08
C SER A 69 6.63 16.11 11.33
N ARG A 70 5.42 16.67 11.32
CA ARG A 70 4.41 16.49 12.37
C ARG A 70 3.13 15.87 11.83
N GLU A 71 3.14 15.45 10.59
CA GLU A 71 2.05 14.80 9.88
C GLU A 71 2.51 13.46 9.35
N ALA A 72 1.63 12.49 9.35
CA ALA A 72 1.90 11.15 8.85
C ALA A 72 0.71 10.60 8.07
N SER A 73 1.03 9.80 7.06
CA SER A 73 0.10 8.92 6.35
C SER A 73 0.59 7.47 6.47
N VAL A 74 -0.34 6.54 6.56
CA VAL A 74 -0.06 5.13 6.85
C VAL A 74 -0.70 4.24 5.80
N ALA A 75 0.08 3.33 5.25
CA ALA A 75 -0.35 2.26 4.37
C ALA A 75 -0.33 0.93 5.14
N LEU A 76 -1.51 0.33 5.34
CA LEU A 76 -1.68 -0.92 6.06
C LEU A 76 -1.50 -2.12 5.13
N ASP A 77 -0.93 -3.19 5.66
CA ASP A 77 -0.75 -4.45 4.93
C ASP A 77 -2.11 -5.03 4.50
N SER A 78 -2.37 -5.11 3.20
CA SER A 78 -3.56 -5.72 2.62
C SER A 78 -3.82 -7.15 3.13
N GLY A 79 -2.79 -7.87 3.56
CA GLY A 79 -2.90 -9.20 4.17
C GLY A 79 -3.51 -9.20 5.58
N THR A 80 -3.62 -8.04 6.22
CA THR A 80 -4.24 -7.88 7.55
C THR A 80 -5.64 -7.28 7.50
N LEU A 81 -6.08 -6.86 6.32
CA LEU A 81 -7.37 -6.23 6.08
C LEU A 81 -8.37 -7.24 5.51
N PHE A 82 -9.65 -6.98 5.74
CA PHE A 82 -10.68 -7.64 4.95
C PHE A 82 -10.88 -6.86 3.66
N MET A 83 -10.68 -7.53 2.54
CA MET A 83 -10.86 -6.96 1.21
C MET A 83 -11.65 -7.95 0.38
N ASN A 84 -12.80 -7.50 -0.15
CA ASN A 84 -13.68 -8.33 -0.96
C ASN A 84 -14.30 -7.51 -2.09
N THR A 85 -14.47 -8.11 -3.26
CA THR A 85 -15.24 -7.52 -4.36
C THR A 85 -16.64 -8.10 -4.34
N ILE A 86 -17.64 -7.24 -4.22
CA ILE A 86 -19.03 -7.61 -4.01
C ILE A 86 -19.87 -7.00 -5.11
N PRO A 87 -20.66 -7.80 -5.89
CA PRO A 87 -21.65 -7.27 -6.78
C PRO A 87 -22.82 -6.66 -6.01
N MET A 88 -23.22 -5.45 -6.32
CA MET A 88 -24.32 -4.74 -5.65
C MET A 88 -25.20 -4.06 -6.70
N ASP A 89 -26.50 -3.93 -6.40
CA ASP A 89 -27.39 -3.14 -7.23
C ASP A 89 -26.97 -1.64 -7.23
N THR A 90 -27.05 -1.02 -8.39
CA THR A 90 -26.69 0.42 -8.55
C THR A 90 -27.60 1.34 -7.75
N ASP A 91 -28.85 0.93 -7.51
CA ASP A 91 -29.88 1.73 -6.84
C ASP A 91 -29.78 1.71 -5.31
N LEU A 92 -28.87 0.90 -4.72
CA LEU A 92 -28.69 0.85 -3.27
C LEU A 92 -28.19 2.19 -2.74
N SER A 93 -28.86 2.69 -1.71
CA SER A 93 -28.41 3.83 -0.92
C SER A 93 -27.13 3.50 -0.14
N GLN A 94 -26.40 4.52 0.29
CA GLN A 94 -25.19 4.33 1.11
C GLN A 94 -25.46 3.55 2.40
N SER A 95 -26.67 3.69 2.99
CA SER A 95 -27.05 2.92 4.19
C SER A 95 -27.18 1.42 3.89
N GLU A 96 -27.85 1.08 2.78
CA GLU A 96 -28.04 -0.31 2.36
C GLU A 96 -26.71 -0.96 1.97
N VAL A 97 -25.82 -0.21 1.32
CA VAL A 97 -24.44 -0.65 1.04
C VAL A 97 -23.70 -0.97 2.34
N ASN A 98 -23.77 -0.08 3.33
CA ASN A 98 -23.13 -0.30 4.63
C ASN A 98 -23.74 -1.51 5.39
N GLU A 99 -25.06 -1.70 5.31
CA GLU A 99 -25.72 -2.86 5.91
C GLU A 99 -25.26 -4.17 5.25
N HIS A 100 -25.13 -4.17 3.92
CA HIS A 100 -24.60 -5.31 3.19
C HIS A 100 -23.17 -5.66 3.61
N ILE A 101 -22.28 -4.64 3.67
CA ILE A 101 -20.90 -4.83 4.12
C ILE A 101 -20.86 -5.38 5.56
N ASN A 102 -21.68 -4.84 6.44
CA ASN A 102 -21.78 -5.33 7.83
C ASN A 102 -22.25 -6.78 7.87
N TRP A 103 -23.17 -7.18 7.00
CA TRP A 103 -23.61 -8.57 6.88
C TRP A 103 -22.46 -9.47 6.41
N GLU A 104 -21.73 -9.09 5.37
CA GLU A 104 -20.54 -9.80 4.90
C GLU A 104 -19.53 -10.01 6.05
N LEU A 105 -19.21 -8.94 6.78
CA LEU A 105 -18.29 -9.02 7.91
C LEU A 105 -18.75 -10.03 8.97
N THR A 106 -20.05 -10.18 9.23
CA THR A 106 -20.55 -11.20 10.16
C THR A 106 -20.35 -12.62 9.66
N GLN A 107 -20.33 -12.84 8.34
CA GLN A 107 -20.07 -14.15 7.76
C GLN A 107 -18.59 -14.55 7.88
N PHE A 108 -17.68 -13.59 7.64
CA PHE A 108 -16.24 -13.83 7.69
C PHE A 108 -15.65 -13.76 9.11
N PHE A 109 -16.27 -12.97 9.99
CA PHE A 109 -15.80 -12.74 11.36
C PHE A 109 -16.94 -12.88 12.38
N PRO A 110 -17.50 -14.09 12.55
CA PRO A 110 -18.69 -14.30 13.40
C PRO A 110 -18.45 -13.95 14.87
N GLU A 111 -17.18 -13.99 15.32
CA GLU A 111 -16.79 -13.66 16.70
C GLU A 111 -16.61 -12.15 16.93
N GLN A 112 -16.70 -11.32 15.87
CA GLN A 112 -16.44 -9.89 15.94
C GLN A 112 -17.68 -9.08 15.57
N SER A 113 -17.91 -8.00 16.30
CA SER A 113 -18.96 -7.05 15.93
C SER A 113 -18.55 -6.30 14.64
N PRO A 114 -19.44 -6.11 13.66
CA PRO A 114 -19.16 -5.26 12.50
C PRO A 114 -18.72 -3.83 12.88
N ARG A 115 -19.17 -3.32 14.04
CA ARG A 115 -18.77 -2.02 14.59
C ARG A 115 -17.28 -1.94 14.98
N SER A 116 -16.62 -3.09 15.11
CA SER A 116 -15.17 -3.16 15.35
C SER A 116 -14.36 -2.85 14.11
N PHE A 117 -14.99 -2.67 12.95
CA PHE A 117 -14.34 -2.33 11.70
C PHE A 117 -14.61 -0.87 11.30
N ILE A 118 -13.69 -0.33 10.51
CA ILE A 118 -13.83 0.90 9.73
C ILE A 118 -13.86 0.44 8.28
N ASN A 119 -14.91 0.80 7.56
CA ASN A 119 -15.13 0.35 6.19
C ASN A 119 -14.97 1.51 5.22
N ASP A 120 -14.38 1.22 4.07
CA ASP A 120 -14.36 2.07 2.90
C ASP A 120 -14.72 1.25 1.65
N ILE A 121 -15.20 1.91 0.61
CA ILE A 121 -15.62 1.28 -0.63
C ILE A 121 -15.07 2.00 -1.85
N HIS A 122 -14.76 1.23 -2.87
CA HIS A 122 -14.38 1.73 -4.18
C HIS A 122 -15.18 1.03 -5.27
N VAL A 123 -15.87 1.79 -6.13
CA VAL A 123 -16.59 1.23 -7.29
C VAL A 123 -15.57 0.91 -8.38
N LEU A 124 -15.43 -0.37 -8.72
CA LEU A 124 -14.50 -0.85 -9.75
C LEU A 124 -15.11 -0.75 -11.14
N ASN A 125 -16.36 -1.20 -11.27
CA ASN A 125 -17.06 -1.30 -12.54
C ASN A 125 -18.56 -1.12 -12.31
N GLU A 126 -19.25 -0.59 -13.31
CA GLU A 126 -20.71 -0.39 -13.29
C GLU A 126 -21.30 -0.82 -14.64
N SER A 127 -22.27 -1.73 -14.60
CA SER A 127 -23.03 -2.19 -15.77
C SER A 127 -24.45 -1.61 -15.73
N ALA A 128 -24.66 -0.56 -16.49
CA ALA A 128 -26.00 0.04 -16.63
C ALA A 128 -27.05 -0.91 -17.23
N GLN A 129 -26.61 -1.94 -17.99
CA GLN A 129 -27.52 -2.90 -18.60
C GLN A 129 -28.00 -3.95 -17.60
N GLU A 130 -27.16 -4.30 -16.62
CA GLU A 130 -27.46 -5.33 -15.62
C GLU A 130 -27.92 -4.73 -14.28
N ASN A 131 -27.90 -3.41 -14.16
CA ASN A 131 -28.16 -2.66 -12.92
C ASN A 131 -27.25 -3.11 -11.75
N ILE A 132 -26.01 -3.54 -12.08
CA ILE A 132 -25.04 -4.05 -11.11
C ILE A 132 -23.77 -3.21 -11.17
N ARG A 133 -23.22 -2.90 -10.01
CA ARG A 133 -21.87 -2.36 -9.81
C ARG A 133 -21.02 -3.32 -9.02
N GLU A 134 -19.76 -3.47 -9.38
CA GLU A 134 -18.76 -4.18 -8.59
C GLU A 134 -18.12 -3.21 -7.60
N VAL A 135 -18.23 -3.52 -6.33
CA VAL A 135 -17.71 -2.70 -5.22
C VAL A 135 -16.59 -3.44 -4.52
N LEU A 136 -15.41 -2.87 -4.53
CA LEU A 136 -14.32 -3.30 -3.69
C LEU A 136 -14.52 -2.71 -2.29
N THR A 137 -14.73 -3.59 -1.32
CA THR A 137 -14.83 -3.23 0.09
C THR A 137 -13.49 -3.44 0.77
N VAL A 138 -13.07 -2.46 1.56
CA VAL A 138 -11.89 -2.53 2.43
C VAL A 138 -12.34 -2.29 3.87
N SER A 139 -12.01 -3.22 4.75
CA SER A 139 -12.35 -3.09 6.18
C SER A 139 -11.11 -3.31 7.04
N VAL A 140 -10.85 -2.37 7.94
CA VAL A 140 -9.75 -2.41 8.90
C VAL A 140 -10.29 -2.54 10.32
N LEU A 141 -9.62 -3.33 11.16
CA LEU A 141 -9.94 -3.36 12.59
C LEU A 141 -9.69 -1.98 13.20
N ARG A 142 -10.71 -1.41 13.85
CA ARG A 142 -10.61 -0.12 14.56
C ARG A 142 -9.47 -0.10 15.56
N ALA A 143 -9.27 -1.20 16.29
CA ALA A 143 -8.17 -1.33 17.25
C ALA A 143 -6.79 -1.12 16.62
N GLN A 144 -6.60 -1.56 15.36
CA GLN A 144 -5.33 -1.34 14.63
C GLN A 144 -5.12 0.13 14.30
N ALA A 145 -6.14 0.78 13.75
CA ALA A 145 -6.07 2.21 13.41
C ALA A 145 -5.87 3.07 14.67
N ASP A 146 -6.62 2.78 15.74
CA ASP A 146 -6.52 3.48 17.02
C ASP A 146 -5.14 3.33 17.69
N ALA A 147 -4.54 2.12 17.62
CA ALA A 147 -3.20 1.88 18.17
C ALA A 147 -2.13 2.68 17.43
N ILE A 148 -2.19 2.73 16.11
CA ILE A 148 -1.27 3.52 15.28
C ILE A 148 -1.45 5.02 15.57
N GLN A 149 -2.70 5.50 15.55
CA GLN A 149 -3.01 6.89 15.87
C GLN A 149 -2.50 7.29 17.27
N LYS A 150 -2.72 6.44 18.27
CA LYS A 150 -2.26 6.65 19.63
C LYS A 150 -0.73 6.73 19.70
N ALA A 151 -0.04 5.85 18.99
CA ALA A 151 1.43 5.84 18.96
C ALA A 151 2.01 7.11 18.33
N LEU A 152 1.45 7.58 17.23
CA LEU A 152 1.85 8.82 16.56
C LEU A 152 1.55 10.04 17.44
N SER A 153 0.35 10.11 18.03
CA SER A 153 -0.07 11.20 18.89
C SER A 153 0.81 11.37 20.13
N ARG A 154 1.34 10.26 20.70
CA ARG A 154 2.27 10.31 21.85
C ARG A 154 3.56 11.08 21.57
N ILE A 155 3.97 11.16 20.33
CA ILE A 155 5.18 11.88 19.90
C ILE A 155 4.87 13.15 19.11
N GLY A 156 3.61 13.61 19.17
CA GLY A 156 3.16 14.87 18.56
C GLY A 156 3.07 14.83 17.04
N ILE A 157 2.74 13.67 16.47
CA ILE A 157 2.48 13.48 15.04
C ILE A 157 0.97 13.27 14.83
N SER A 158 0.38 14.01 13.88
CA SER A 158 -1.00 13.82 13.42
C SER A 158 -1.05 12.73 12.35
N LEU A 159 -2.02 11.82 12.45
CA LEU A 159 -2.33 10.86 11.41
C LEU A 159 -3.36 11.46 10.46
N ASN A 160 -3.00 11.65 9.19
CA ASN A 160 -3.86 12.29 8.19
C ASN A 160 -4.60 11.25 7.34
N ILE A 161 -3.87 10.23 6.83
CA ILE A 161 -4.41 9.22 5.92
C ILE A 161 -4.09 7.83 6.46
N VAL A 162 -5.09 6.94 6.37
CA VAL A 162 -4.91 5.48 6.49
C VAL A 162 -5.34 4.87 5.16
N ASP A 163 -4.45 4.17 4.50
CA ASP A 163 -4.65 3.58 3.18
C ASP A 163 -4.22 2.11 3.16
N VAL A 164 -4.45 1.42 2.07
CA VAL A 164 -3.94 0.06 1.81
C VAL A 164 -2.58 0.16 1.14
N ASP A 165 -1.61 -0.66 1.55
CA ASP A 165 -0.26 -0.65 1.00
C ASP A 165 -0.22 -0.85 -0.52
N HIS A 166 -1.11 -1.70 -1.06
CA HIS A 166 -1.21 -1.94 -2.50
C HIS A 166 -1.69 -0.70 -3.27
N PHE A 167 -2.71 0.01 -2.79
CA PHE A 167 -3.23 1.23 -3.45
C PHE A 167 -2.31 2.43 -3.23
N SER A 168 -1.59 2.46 -2.12
CA SER A 168 -0.50 3.41 -1.91
C SER A 168 0.63 3.21 -2.95
N ALA A 169 1.02 1.96 -3.23
CA ALA A 169 2.00 1.67 -4.29
C ALA A 169 1.47 2.04 -5.69
N GLU A 170 0.16 1.94 -5.93
CA GLU A 170 -0.48 2.43 -7.15
C GLU A 170 -0.33 3.95 -7.29
N THR A 171 -0.46 4.69 -6.18
CA THR A 171 -0.19 6.14 -6.16
C THR A 171 1.28 6.43 -6.51
N ALA A 172 2.23 5.68 -5.95
CA ALA A 172 3.64 5.80 -6.33
C ALA A 172 3.87 5.50 -7.82
N LEU A 173 3.18 4.50 -8.38
CA LEU A 173 3.22 4.20 -9.81
C LEU A 173 2.74 5.39 -10.64
N ARG A 174 1.56 5.94 -10.34
CA ARG A 174 0.97 7.06 -11.09
C ARG A 174 1.87 8.29 -11.09
N VAL A 175 2.45 8.64 -9.95
CA VAL A 175 3.33 9.81 -9.81
C VAL A 175 4.64 9.61 -10.57
N ASN A 176 5.24 8.42 -10.46
CA ASN A 176 6.57 8.16 -11.02
C ASN A 176 6.56 7.67 -12.47
N TYR A 177 5.41 7.26 -12.99
CA TYR A 177 5.24 6.75 -14.35
C TYR A 177 4.00 7.36 -15.03
N PRO A 178 3.96 8.68 -15.24
CA PRO A 178 2.78 9.35 -15.81
C PRO A 178 2.37 8.81 -17.18
N ASP A 179 3.31 8.28 -17.96
CA ASP A 179 3.02 7.65 -19.26
C ASP A 179 2.14 6.38 -19.14
N THR A 180 2.07 5.80 -17.94
CA THR A 180 1.25 4.61 -17.69
C THR A 180 -0.25 4.92 -17.68
N THR A 181 -0.63 6.18 -17.49
CA THR A 181 -2.03 6.62 -17.52
C THR A 181 -2.71 6.42 -18.87
N THR A 182 -1.96 6.10 -19.93
CA THR A 182 -2.51 5.78 -21.26
C THR A 182 -2.55 4.28 -21.56
N LYS A 183 -2.01 3.44 -20.68
CA LYS A 183 -1.77 2.01 -20.89
C LYS A 183 -2.69 1.13 -20.05
N TYR A 184 -2.71 -0.16 -20.39
CA TYR A 184 -3.29 -1.22 -19.57
C TYR A 184 -2.15 -1.97 -18.89
N LEU A 185 -2.10 -1.96 -17.58
CA LEU A 185 -0.99 -2.45 -16.77
C LEU A 185 -1.47 -3.39 -15.69
N GLY A 186 -0.60 -4.35 -15.31
CA GLY A 186 -0.71 -5.07 -14.04
C GLY A 186 0.24 -4.49 -13.01
N LEU A 187 -0.26 -4.07 -11.84
CA LEU A 187 0.56 -3.78 -10.68
C LEU A 187 0.54 -4.99 -9.75
N VAL A 188 1.71 -5.51 -9.42
CA VAL A 188 1.84 -6.72 -8.59
C VAL A 188 2.66 -6.43 -7.34
N GLY A 189 2.00 -6.54 -6.18
CA GLY A 189 2.62 -6.49 -4.87
C GLY A 189 3.11 -7.86 -4.43
N VAL A 190 4.43 -8.03 -4.24
CA VAL A 190 5.06 -9.29 -3.88
C VAL A 190 5.34 -9.31 -2.38
N LYS A 191 4.57 -10.11 -1.65
CA LYS A 191 4.71 -10.36 -0.22
C LYS A 191 5.13 -11.82 0.02
N ARG A 192 5.49 -12.16 1.24
CA ARG A 192 6.02 -13.48 1.58
C ARG A 192 5.07 -14.63 1.24
N ASN A 193 3.79 -14.45 1.52
CA ASN A 193 2.75 -15.48 1.37
C ASN A 193 1.55 -15.00 0.55
N ARG A 194 1.69 -13.87 -0.15
CA ARG A 194 0.60 -13.25 -0.88
C ARG A 194 1.10 -12.43 -2.06
N LEU A 195 0.37 -12.50 -3.16
CA LEU A 195 0.45 -11.56 -4.26
C LEU A 195 -0.82 -10.71 -4.28
N ASP A 196 -0.68 -9.40 -4.30
CA ASP A 196 -1.76 -8.47 -4.60
C ASP A 196 -1.64 -8.04 -6.06
N VAL A 197 -2.74 -8.02 -6.79
CA VAL A 197 -2.76 -7.72 -8.22
C VAL A 197 -3.84 -6.72 -8.54
N SER A 198 -3.45 -5.55 -9.03
CA SER A 198 -4.36 -4.57 -9.65
C SER A 198 -4.19 -4.58 -11.16
N LEU A 199 -5.31 -4.55 -11.87
CA LEU A 199 -5.34 -4.23 -13.29
C LEU A 199 -5.75 -2.77 -13.45
N LEU A 200 -4.88 -1.99 -14.09
CA LEU A 200 -5.03 -0.55 -14.25
C LEU A 200 -5.21 -0.22 -15.73
N ARG A 201 -6.38 0.27 -16.09
CA ARG A 201 -6.66 0.74 -17.44
C ARG A 201 -6.68 2.25 -17.48
N LYS A 202 -5.74 2.84 -18.21
CA LYS A 202 -5.61 4.30 -18.30
C LYS A 202 -5.49 4.99 -16.92
N GLY A 203 -4.77 4.35 -16.00
CA GLY A 203 -4.57 4.85 -14.64
C GLY A 203 -5.76 4.68 -13.70
N VAL A 204 -6.84 4.01 -14.13
CA VAL A 204 -8.01 3.69 -13.31
C VAL A 204 -7.97 2.22 -12.91
N LEU A 205 -8.26 1.93 -11.65
CA LEU A 205 -8.39 0.57 -11.15
C LEU A 205 -9.60 -0.12 -11.80
N GLU A 206 -9.35 -1.16 -12.60
CA GLU A 206 -10.38 -1.96 -13.27
C GLU A 206 -10.73 -3.20 -12.44
N SER A 207 -9.74 -3.83 -11.84
CA SER A 207 -9.94 -4.96 -10.95
C SER A 207 -8.82 -5.10 -9.93
N TYR A 208 -9.17 -5.68 -8.80
CA TYR A 208 -8.23 -6.09 -7.77
C TYR A 208 -8.45 -7.55 -7.42
N SER A 209 -7.37 -8.29 -7.26
CA SER A 209 -7.38 -9.67 -6.77
C SER A 209 -6.15 -9.97 -5.94
N TYR A 210 -6.20 -11.02 -5.15
CA TYR A 210 -5.04 -11.51 -4.44
C TYR A 210 -4.93 -13.03 -4.53
N TYR A 211 -3.72 -13.53 -4.36
CA TYR A 211 -3.41 -14.95 -4.43
C TYR A 211 -2.51 -15.33 -3.25
N ALA A 212 -2.89 -16.39 -2.55
CA ALA A 212 -2.00 -17.02 -1.59
C ALA A 212 -0.85 -17.70 -2.35
N VAL A 213 0.36 -17.58 -1.83
CA VAL A 213 1.58 -18.21 -2.36
C VAL A 213 2.39 -18.79 -1.21
N GLU A 214 3.03 -19.93 -1.42
CA GLU A 214 3.81 -20.62 -0.40
C GLU A 214 5.31 -20.58 -0.69
N SER A 215 5.69 -20.29 -1.94
CA SER A 215 7.08 -20.31 -2.40
C SER A 215 7.36 -19.27 -3.48
N ASN A 216 8.64 -18.98 -3.71
CA ASN A 216 9.06 -18.15 -4.84
C ASN A 216 8.67 -18.77 -6.19
N GLN A 217 8.60 -20.11 -6.28
CA GLN A 217 8.17 -20.80 -7.48
C GLN A 217 6.68 -20.52 -7.78
N ASP A 218 5.82 -20.53 -6.76
CA ASP A 218 4.40 -20.19 -6.91
C ASP A 218 4.22 -18.75 -7.38
N ILE A 219 5.05 -17.83 -6.87
CA ILE A 219 5.06 -16.43 -7.32
C ILE A 219 5.36 -16.35 -8.82
N VAL A 220 6.43 -17.02 -9.27
CA VAL A 220 6.83 -17.04 -10.68
C VAL A 220 5.74 -17.65 -11.56
N GLU A 221 5.17 -18.78 -11.14
CA GLU A 221 4.11 -19.47 -11.89
C GLU A 221 2.85 -18.62 -11.98
N ARG A 222 2.41 -18.00 -10.87
CA ARG A 222 1.22 -17.17 -10.84
C ARG A 222 1.36 -15.94 -11.74
N ILE A 223 2.50 -15.25 -11.68
CA ILE A 223 2.75 -14.09 -12.56
C ILE A 223 2.88 -14.54 -14.01
N GLY A 224 3.47 -15.70 -14.26
CA GLY A 224 3.52 -16.31 -15.60
C GLY A 224 2.13 -16.63 -16.16
N ILE A 225 1.19 -17.12 -15.35
CA ILE A 225 -0.21 -17.35 -15.71
C ILE A 225 -0.88 -16.01 -16.05
N LEU A 226 -0.83 -15.03 -15.14
CA LEU A 226 -1.40 -13.69 -15.34
C LEU A 226 -0.92 -13.06 -16.65
N SER A 227 0.37 -13.20 -16.95
CA SER A 227 0.96 -12.65 -18.18
C SER A 227 0.43 -13.28 -19.47
N ARG A 228 -0.14 -14.48 -19.41
CA ARG A 228 -0.72 -15.18 -20.57
C ARG A 228 -2.24 -14.99 -20.68
N GLU A 229 -2.92 -14.91 -19.56
CA GLU A 229 -4.40 -14.91 -19.52
C GLU A 229 -4.98 -13.50 -19.73
N ILE A 230 -4.30 -12.45 -19.23
CA ILE A 230 -4.81 -11.09 -19.34
C ILE A 230 -4.47 -10.51 -20.71
N LYS A 231 -5.47 -10.49 -21.59
CA LYS A 231 -5.32 -9.97 -22.95
C LYS A 231 -5.17 -8.45 -22.97
N GLY A 232 -4.24 -7.97 -23.80
CA GLY A 232 -4.05 -6.53 -24.03
C GLY A 232 -3.29 -5.80 -22.95
N ILE A 233 -2.83 -6.49 -21.90
CA ILE A 233 -1.94 -5.90 -20.92
C ILE A 233 -0.60 -5.53 -21.55
N TYR A 234 -0.11 -4.32 -21.27
CA TYR A 234 1.14 -3.81 -21.84
C TYR A 234 2.37 -4.34 -21.09
N SER A 235 2.34 -4.30 -19.76
CA SER A 235 3.41 -4.77 -18.89
C SER A 235 2.92 -5.06 -17.49
N ILE A 236 3.73 -5.78 -16.72
CA ILE A 236 3.56 -5.95 -15.28
C ILE A 236 4.61 -5.10 -14.56
N VAL A 237 4.18 -4.33 -13.58
CA VAL A 237 5.04 -3.57 -12.68
C VAL A 237 4.99 -4.23 -11.31
N ALA A 238 6.13 -4.72 -10.83
CA ALA A 238 6.23 -5.46 -9.57
C ALA A 238 6.91 -4.61 -8.48
N TYR A 239 6.44 -4.74 -7.26
CA TYR A 239 7.02 -4.09 -6.08
C TYR A 239 6.85 -4.96 -4.84
N GLY A 240 7.42 -4.55 -3.72
CA GLY A 240 7.14 -5.14 -2.42
C GLY A 240 8.37 -5.61 -1.67
N PRO A 241 8.22 -5.87 -0.36
CA PRO A 241 9.33 -6.20 0.52
C PRO A 241 9.93 -7.57 0.26
N HIS A 242 9.17 -8.50 -0.35
CA HIS A 242 9.67 -9.85 -0.68
C HIS A 242 10.21 -9.96 -2.12
N LEU A 243 10.12 -8.90 -2.91
CA LEU A 243 10.66 -8.86 -4.26
C LEU A 243 12.19 -8.68 -4.18
N GLU A 244 12.92 -9.80 -4.27
CA GLU A 244 14.38 -9.81 -4.34
C GLU A 244 14.86 -9.79 -5.79
N LYS A 245 16.13 -9.40 -6.01
CA LYS A 245 16.70 -9.31 -7.37
C LYS A 245 16.65 -10.64 -8.11
N ASP A 246 16.94 -11.74 -7.44
CA ASP A 246 16.91 -13.08 -8.02
C ASP A 246 15.50 -13.54 -8.35
N LEU A 247 14.53 -13.26 -7.46
CA LEU A 247 13.13 -13.53 -7.71
C LEU A 247 12.61 -12.71 -8.91
N LEU A 248 12.93 -11.43 -8.99
CA LEU A 248 12.58 -10.59 -10.12
C LEU A 248 13.15 -11.13 -11.44
N ALA A 249 14.40 -11.63 -11.41
CA ALA A 249 15.00 -12.25 -12.59
C ALA A 249 14.29 -13.56 -12.99
N GLN A 250 13.81 -14.35 -12.02
CA GLN A 250 13.01 -15.55 -12.28
C GLN A 250 11.64 -15.21 -12.85
N ILE A 251 10.96 -14.21 -12.28
CA ILE A 251 9.67 -13.71 -12.77
C ILE A 251 9.80 -13.25 -14.24
N ARG A 252 10.84 -12.48 -14.57
CA ARG A 252 11.10 -12.02 -15.94
C ARG A 252 11.29 -13.17 -16.93
N ARG A 253 11.95 -14.23 -16.52
CA ARG A 253 12.14 -15.43 -17.37
C ARG A 253 10.87 -16.27 -17.53
N GLY A 254 10.02 -16.29 -16.49
CA GLY A 254 8.75 -17.03 -16.49
C GLY A 254 7.58 -16.30 -17.12
N SER A 255 7.70 -14.99 -17.35
CA SER A 255 6.66 -14.14 -17.93
C SER A 255 6.73 -14.10 -19.46
N SER A 256 5.57 -14.06 -20.12
CA SER A 256 5.45 -13.85 -21.58
C SER A 256 5.49 -12.36 -21.98
N MET A 257 5.58 -11.45 -21.02
CA MET A 257 5.57 -10.01 -21.25
C MET A 257 6.63 -9.28 -20.41
N LEU A 258 6.77 -7.98 -20.66
CA LEU A 258 7.69 -7.12 -19.90
C LEU A 258 7.29 -7.07 -18.42
N VAL A 259 8.25 -7.35 -17.55
CA VAL A 259 8.12 -7.18 -16.10
C VAL A 259 9.18 -6.20 -15.61
N GLU A 260 8.73 -5.10 -15.01
CA GLU A 260 9.59 -4.06 -14.44
C GLU A 260 9.43 -4.00 -12.93
N ALA A 261 10.50 -3.63 -12.23
CA ALA A 261 10.39 -3.24 -10.83
C ALA A 261 9.94 -1.78 -10.73
N LEU A 262 8.96 -1.50 -9.87
CA LEU A 262 8.53 -0.14 -9.59
C LEU A 262 9.67 0.66 -8.95
N ASN A 263 10.13 1.71 -9.59
CA ASN A 263 11.02 2.68 -8.96
C ASN A 263 10.19 3.87 -8.42
N PRO A 264 9.87 3.92 -7.14
CA PRO A 264 9.06 5.00 -6.56
C PRO A 264 9.82 6.33 -6.44
N LEU A 265 11.11 6.34 -6.78
CA LEU A 265 11.99 7.51 -6.70
C LEU A 265 12.31 8.12 -8.07
N ARG A 266 11.64 7.67 -9.14
CA ARG A 266 11.98 8.08 -10.52
C ARG A 266 11.75 9.58 -10.77
N HIS A 267 10.71 10.15 -10.16
CA HIS A 267 10.34 11.57 -10.27
C HIS A 267 10.37 12.31 -8.92
N VAL A 268 10.94 11.69 -7.90
CA VAL A 268 11.16 12.26 -6.58
C VAL A 268 12.67 12.44 -6.40
N GLU A 269 13.11 13.59 -5.92
CA GLU A 269 14.50 13.82 -5.61
C GLU A 269 14.90 13.12 -4.32
N VAL A 270 16.17 12.76 -4.20
CA VAL A 270 16.73 12.17 -2.99
C VAL A 270 17.74 13.15 -2.41
N SER A 271 17.63 13.47 -1.12
CA SER A 271 18.53 14.42 -0.46
C SER A 271 19.97 13.93 -0.49
N GLU A 272 20.92 14.86 -0.53
CA GLU A 272 22.36 14.55 -0.54
C GLU A 272 22.76 13.74 0.70
N THR A 273 22.19 14.04 1.86
CA THR A 273 22.45 13.31 3.11
C THR A 273 22.04 11.84 3.04
N LEU A 274 20.96 11.53 2.32
CA LEU A 274 20.49 10.17 2.11
C LEU A 274 21.31 9.43 1.05
N ASN A 275 21.75 10.15 0.00
CA ASN A 275 22.62 9.58 -1.05
C ASN A 275 24.00 9.16 -0.52
N LEU A 276 24.50 9.81 0.52
CA LEU A 276 25.78 9.51 1.16
C LEU A 276 25.66 8.37 2.20
N ALA A 277 24.44 8.02 2.62
CA ALA A 277 24.25 6.93 3.56
C ALA A 277 24.38 5.59 2.84
N GLU A 278 25.19 4.67 3.38
CA GLU A 278 25.34 3.30 2.88
C GLU A 278 24.00 2.51 2.87
N ASN A 279 22.95 3.07 3.44
CA ASN A 279 21.61 2.48 3.60
C ASN A 279 20.78 2.38 2.31
N LEU A 280 21.20 2.98 1.19
CA LEU A 280 20.56 2.78 -0.12
C LEU A 280 20.88 1.42 -0.78
N THR A 281 21.44 0.47 -0.01
CA THR A 281 21.61 -0.91 -0.48
C THR A 281 20.26 -1.65 -0.62
N VAL A 282 19.22 -1.17 0.06
CA VAL A 282 17.86 -1.73 -0.02
C VAL A 282 17.20 -1.25 -1.31
N PRO A 283 16.68 -2.16 -2.15
CA PRO A 283 16.03 -1.78 -3.39
C PRO A 283 14.83 -0.85 -3.18
N SER A 284 14.74 0.23 -3.97
CA SER A 284 13.72 1.28 -3.82
C SER A 284 12.27 0.76 -3.93
N TYR A 285 12.03 -0.29 -4.71
CA TYR A 285 10.69 -0.88 -4.86
C TYR A 285 10.10 -1.47 -3.56
N ARG A 286 10.92 -1.68 -2.52
CA ARG A 286 10.44 -2.08 -1.19
C ARG A 286 9.70 -0.95 -0.49
N PHE A 287 10.02 0.30 -0.83
CA PHE A 287 9.43 1.51 -0.25
C PHE A 287 8.27 2.08 -1.07
N ALA A 288 7.81 1.36 -2.10
CA ALA A 288 6.79 1.87 -3.01
C ALA A 288 5.52 2.33 -2.29
N SER A 289 5.03 1.56 -1.33
CA SER A 289 3.83 1.89 -0.55
C SER A 289 4.06 3.06 0.41
N ALA A 290 5.21 3.12 1.09
CA ALA A 290 5.53 4.23 1.99
C ALA A 290 5.68 5.57 1.24
N VAL A 291 6.36 5.54 0.07
CA VAL A 291 6.45 6.71 -0.81
C VAL A 291 5.08 7.09 -1.35
N GLY A 292 4.30 6.12 -1.79
CA GLY A 292 2.99 6.36 -2.38
C GLY A 292 2.00 6.99 -1.40
N VAL A 293 1.93 6.49 -0.16
CA VAL A 293 1.04 7.08 0.86
C VAL A 293 1.48 8.47 1.29
N ALA A 294 2.80 8.74 1.29
CA ALA A 294 3.31 10.07 1.55
C ALA A 294 3.07 11.06 0.39
N LEU A 295 2.95 10.58 -0.84
CA LEU A 295 2.64 11.41 -2.02
C LEU A 295 1.13 11.61 -2.23
N ARG A 296 0.28 10.88 -1.50
CA ARG A 296 -1.17 11.03 -1.59
C ARG A 296 -1.57 12.35 -0.96
N ARG A 297 -2.24 13.19 -1.76
CA ARG A 297 -2.89 14.43 -1.33
C ARG A 297 -4.39 14.26 -1.57
N ASP A 298 -5.17 14.42 -0.55
CA ASP A 298 -6.64 14.48 -0.65
C ASP A 298 -7.08 15.88 -1.08
#